data_d0011328e97b861be4f02c8d31bb9d45
#
_entry.id   d0011328e97b861be4f02c8d31bb9d45
#
_cell.length_a   1.000
_cell.length_b   1.000
_cell.length_c   1.000
_cell.angle_alpha   90.00
_cell.angle_beta   90.00
_cell.angle_gamma   90.00
#
_symmetry.space_group_name_H-M   'P 1'
#
loop_
_entity.id
_entity.type
_entity.pdbx_description
1 polymer ?
#
loop_
_entity_poly.entity_id
_entity_poly.type
_entity_poly.pdbx_seq_one_letter_code
_entity_poly.pdbx_strand_id
1 'polypeptide(L)'
;MWEVFAYHNSEALAGIFNAIAAIMASGTYMSAIAAVAFCGFAVAMVAYMFQPEKLVGWRWLVSVVLIYGVLFVPRVTVAVVDKTGGTPNRVIANVPFGMAALGGLTSTIGNTITELFETAFQTLPGPASLPGELSYQQNGLMFGSRLIQETRSISIPDPGVLNDIINFANNCTAYDIAD
;
A
#
# COMPACT_ATOMS: atom_id res chain seq x y z
N MET A 1 4.57 -7.23 -14.50
CA MET A 1 4.82 -7.10 -13.08
C MET A 1 4.00 -5.91 -12.61
N TRP A 2 3.20 -6.04 -11.57
CA TRP A 2 2.42 -4.94 -11.00
C TRP A 2 3.21 -4.29 -9.87
N GLU A 3 3.21 -2.97 -9.83
CA GLU A 3 3.86 -2.21 -8.77
C GLU A 3 2.83 -1.70 -7.76
N VAL A 4 3.14 -1.86 -6.49
CA VAL A 4 2.35 -1.35 -5.37
C VAL A 4 3.25 -0.45 -4.55
N PHE A 5 2.91 0.82 -4.48
CA PHE A 5 3.68 1.81 -3.74
C PHE A 5 3.31 1.78 -2.26
N ALA A 6 4.33 1.79 -1.42
CA ALA A 6 4.21 1.77 0.03
C ALA A 6 4.95 2.97 0.64
N TYR A 7 4.48 3.39 1.80
CA TYR A 7 5.07 4.48 2.57
C TYR A 7 5.29 3.99 4.01
N HIS A 8 6.50 3.55 4.34
CA HIS A 8 6.92 2.95 5.60
C HIS A 8 6.31 1.58 5.97
N ASN A 9 5.33 1.10 5.25
CA ASN A 9 4.60 -0.14 5.55
C ASN A 9 4.82 -1.26 4.52
N SER A 10 5.90 -1.19 3.76
CA SER A 10 6.20 -2.14 2.68
C SER A 10 6.31 -3.58 3.19
N GLU A 11 6.83 -3.79 4.41
CA GLU A 11 6.94 -5.11 5.02
C GLU A 11 5.58 -5.72 5.35
N ALA A 12 4.69 -4.94 5.95
CA ALA A 12 3.32 -5.38 6.26
C ALA A 12 2.53 -5.70 4.98
N LEU A 13 2.63 -4.85 3.95
CA LEU A 13 2.00 -5.09 2.65
C LEU A 13 2.54 -6.36 1.97
N ALA A 14 3.85 -6.55 1.97
CA ALA A 14 4.46 -7.76 1.44
C ALA A 14 4.00 -9.01 2.22
N GLY A 15 3.89 -8.93 3.53
CA GLY A 15 3.33 -9.97 4.38
C GLY A 15 1.89 -10.33 4.01
N ILE A 16 1.03 -9.33 3.79
CA ILE A 16 -0.36 -9.53 3.36
C ILE A 16 -0.43 -10.21 2.00
N PHE A 17 0.33 -9.75 0.99
CA PHE A 17 0.34 -10.37 -0.33
C PHE A 17 0.87 -11.80 -0.30
N ASN A 18 1.89 -12.09 0.51
CA ASN A 18 2.40 -13.44 0.71
C ASN A 18 1.34 -14.35 1.39
N ALA A 19 0.65 -13.85 2.40
CA ALA A 19 -0.42 -14.60 3.07
C ALA A 19 -1.57 -14.91 2.09
N ILE A 20 -1.99 -13.94 1.29
CA ILE A 20 -3.03 -14.13 0.25
C ILE A 20 -2.56 -15.17 -0.77
N ALA A 21 -1.33 -15.06 -1.27
CA ALA A 21 -0.78 -16.02 -2.22
C ALA A 21 -0.74 -17.46 -1.65
N ALA A 22 -0.37 -17.61 -0.37
CA ALA A 22 -0.34 -18.89 0.33
C ALA A 22 -1.76 -19.48 0.53
N ILE A 23 -2.72 -18.66 0.96
CA ILE A 23 -4.12 -19.09 1.12
C ILE A 23 -4.69 -19.55 -0.22
N MET A 24 -4.48 -18.77 -1.27
CA MET A 24 -4.97 -19.07 -2.62
C MET A 24 -4.30 -20.31 -3.23
N ALA A 25 -3.09 -20.64 -2.81
CA ALA A 25 -2.39 -21.86 -3.23
C ALA A 25 -2.86 -23.10 -2.46
N SER A 26 -3.57 -22.94 -1.34
CA SER A 26 -3.99 -24.08 -0.51
C SER A 26 -5.12 -24.88 -1.16
N GLY A 27 -5.02 -26.22 -1.13
CA GLY A 27 -6.06 -27.12 -1.63
C GLY A 27 -7.39 -26.96 -0.88
N THR A 28 -7.34 -26.60 0.40
CA THR A 28 -8.53 -26.35 1.24
C THR A 28 -9.32 -25.15 0.74
N TYR A 29 -8.64 -24.07 0.34
CA TYR A 29 -9.30 -22.90 -0.22
C TYR A 29 -9.98 -23.21 -1.55
N MET A 30 -9.30 -23.96 -2.43
CA MET A 30 -9.87 -24.34 -3.72
C MET A 30 -11.09 -25.24 -3.56
N SER A 31 -11.07 -26.19 -2.62
CA SER A 31 -12.23 -27.05 -2.33
C SER A 31 -13.40 -26.28 -1.73
N ALA A 32 -13.13 -25.32 -0.84
CA ALA A 32 -14.16 -24.47 -0.26
C ALA A 32 -14.85 -23.61 -1.32
N ILE A 33 -14.09 -22.98 -2.22
CA ILE A 33 -14.66 -22.20 -3.33
C ILE A 33 -15.50 -23.09 -4.26
N ALA A 34 -15.02 -24.27 -4.60
CA ALA A 34 -15.76 -25.20 -5.43
C ALA A 34 -17.09 -25.60 -4.77
N ALA A 35 -17.09 -25.84 -3.45
CA ALA A 35 -18.32 -26.14 -2.70
C ALA A 35 -19.31 -24.97 -2.71
N VAL A 36 -18.83 -23.74 -2.46
CA VAL A 36 -19.68 -22.52 -2.50
C VAL A 36 -20.24 -22.28 -3.90
N ALA A 37 -19.42 -22.44 -4.94
CA ALA A 37 -19.86 -22.29 -6.32
C ALA A 37 -20.91 -23.35 -6.69
N PHE A 38 -20.75 -24.60 -6.24
CA PHE A 38 -21.71 -25.67 -6.47
C PHE A 38 -23.05 -25.40 -5.74
N CYS A 39 -23.00 -24.99 -4.48
CA CYS A 39 -24.21 -24.61 -3.73
C CYS A 39 -24.94 -23.44 -4.40
N GLY A 40 -24.19 -22.40 -4.80
CA GLY A 40 -24.77 -21.26 -5.51
C GLY A 40 -25.40 -21.66 -6.85
N PHE A 41 -24.77 -22.56 -7.59
CA PHE A 41 -25.32 -23.10 -8.82
C PHE A 41 -26.62 -23.88 -8.58
N ALA A 42 -26.65 -24.74 -7.54
CA ALA A 42 -27.85 -25.49 -7.17
C ALA A 42 -29.03 -24.56 -6.82
N VAL A 43 -28.78 -23.53 -6.03
CA VAL A 43 -29.79 -22.51 -5.70
C VAL A 43 -30.25 -21.77 -6.96
N ALA A 44 -29.34 -21.39 -7.86
CA ALA A 44 -29.68 -20.73 -9.12
C ALA A 44 -30.54 -21.62 -10.03
N MET A 45 -30.25 -22.91 -10.07
CA MET A 45 -31.07 -23.88 -10.83
C MET A 45 -32.47 -24.02 -10.26
N VAL A 46 -32.61 -24.10 -8.93
CA VAL A 46 -33.92 -24.13 -8.29
C VAL A 46 -34.70 -22.85 -8.58
N ALA A 47 -34.06 -21.69 -8.47
CA ALA A 47 -34.69 -20.41 -8.80
C ALA A 47 -35.15 -20.34 -10.28
N TYR A 48 -34.38 -20.90 -11.19
CA TYR A 48 -34.72 -21.00 -12.62
C TYR A 48 -35.98 -21.86 -12.86
N MET A 49 -36.17 -22.95 -12.08
CA MET A 49 -37.37 -23.79 -12.19
C MET A 49 -38.64 -23.05 -11.86
N PHE A 50 -38.58 -22.09 -10.92
CA PHE A 50 -39.76 -21.29 -10.52
C PHE A 50 -40.00 -20.04 -11.39
N GLN A 51 -38.93 -19.49 -12.03
CA GLN A 51 -39.02 -18.26 -12.82
C GLN A 51 -38.14 -18.36 -14.08
N PRO A 52 -38.50 -19.18 -15.08
CA PRO A 52 -37.64 -19.40 -16.25
C PRO A 52 -37.49 -18.16 -17.14
N GLU A 53 -38.45 -17.24 -17.13
CA GLU A 53 -38.41 -16.03 -17.98
C GLU A 53 -37.34 -15.02 -17.58
N LYS A 54 -36.83 -15.05 -16.36
CA LYS A 54 -35.88 -14.03 -15.86
C LYS A 54 -34.41 -14.34 -16.11
N LEU A 55 -34.07 -15.53 -16.64
CA LEU A 55 -32.67 -15.95 -16.92
C LEU A 55 -31.69 -15.70 -15.73
N VAL A 56 -32.21 -15.62 -14.51
CA VAL A 56 -31.44 -15.20 -13.33
C VAL A 56 -30.32 -16.18 -13.03
N GLY A 57 -30.58 -17.48 -13.15
CA GLY A 57 -29.58 -18.51 -12.88
C GLY A 57 -28.39 -18.50 -13.84
N TRP A 58 -28.66 -18.30 -15.14
CA TRP A 58 -27.61 -18.22 -16.15
C TRP A 58 -26.73 -16.97 -15.98
N ARG A 59 -27.36 -15.82 -15.76
CA ARG A 59 -26.62 -14.55 -15.53
C ARG A 59 -25.73 -14.63 -14.29
N TRP A 60 -26.23 -15.25 -13.20
CA TRP A 60 -25.44 -15.49 -12.01
C TRP A 60 -24.21 -16.35 -12.30
N LEU A 61 -24.42 -17.49 -12.97
CA LEU A 61 -23.34 -18.43 -13.31
C LEU A 61 -22.27 -17.76 -14.17
N VAL A 62 -22.68 -17.07 -15.23
CA VAL A 62 -21.76 -16.33 -16.12
C VAL A 62 -20.98 -15.29 -15.31
N SER A 63 -21.64 -14.52 -14.43
CA SER A 63 -20.97 -13.53 -13.59
C SER A 63 -19.93 -14.16 -12.66
N VAL A 64 -20.27 -15.26 -12.00
CA VAL A 64 -19.35 -15.97 -11.08
C VAL A 64 -18.15 -16.53 -11.83
N VAL A 65 -18.38 -17.20 -12.96
CA VAL A 65 -17.30 -17.77 -13.79
C VAL A 65 -16.40 -16.65 -14.34
N LEU A 66 -16.98 -15.54 -14.76
CA LEU A 66 -16.23 -14.42 -15.33
C LEU A 66 -15.40 -13.71 -14.25
N ILE A 67 -16.02 -13.38 -13.12
CA ILE A 67 -15.33 -12.70 -12.00
C ILE A 67 -14.21 -13.60 -11.46
N TYR A 68 -14.50 -14.86 -11.19
CA TYR A 68 -13.50 -15.79 -10.66
C TYR A 68 -12.41 -16.07 -11.68
N GLY A 69 -12.78 -16.34 -12.93
CA GLY A 69 -11.85 -16.66 -14.00
C GLY A 69 -10.93 -15.50 -14.38
N VAL A 70 -11.37 -14.26 -14.27
CA VAL A 70 -10.55 -13.08 -14.62
C VAL A 70 -9.76 -12.56 -13.41
N LEU A 71 -10.37 -12.51 -12.22
CA LEU A 71 -9.75 -11.87 -11.05
C LEU A 71 -8.90 -12.81 -10.20
N PHE A 72 -9.28 -14.08 -10.10
CA PHE A 72 -8.64 -15.01 -9.16
C PHE A 72 -7.78 -16.09 -9.82
N VAL A 73 -8.13 -16.56 -11.02
CA VAL A 73 -7.36 -17.60 -11.69
C VAL A 73 -6.00 -17.12 -12.18
N PRO A 74 -5.87 -15.97 -12.86
CA PRO A 74 -4.57 -15.48 -13.28
C PRO A 74 -3.73 -15.05 -12.08
N ARG A 75 -2.48 -15.52 -12.05
CA ARG A 75 -1.50 -15.17 -11.01
C ARG A 75 -0.42 -14.30 -11.60
N VAL A 76 -0.08 -13.28 -10.90
CA VAL A 76 0.91 -12.29 -11.34
C VAL A 76 1.93 -12.01 -10.23
N THR A 77 3.05 -11.44 -10.63
CA THR A 77 4.08 -10.99 -9.69
C THR A 77 3.83 -9.52 -9.34
N VAL A 78 3.85 -9.22 -8.05
CA VAL A 78 3.72 -7.88 -7.48
C VAL A 78 5.04 -7.45 -6.89
N ALA A 79 5.48 -6.24 -7.22
CA ALA A 79 6.61 -5.57 -6.57
C ALA A 79 6.06 -4.51 -5.60
N VAL A 80 6.37 -4.64 -4.34
CA VAL A 80 6.10 -3.61 -3.33
C VAL A 80 7.30 -2.69 -3.26
N VAL A 81 7.09 -1.44 -3.67
CA VAL A 81 8.12 -0.40 -3.76
C VAL A 81 7.94 0.59 -2.63
N ASP A 82 8.92 0.71 -1.76
CA ASP A 82 8.90 1.70 -0.70
C ASP A 82 9.40 3.05 -1.21
N LYS A 83 8.51 4.03 -1.25
CA LYS A 83 8.82 5.41 -1.67
C LYS A 83 9.59 6.21 -0.62
N THR A 84 9.63 5.73 0.62
CA THR A 84 10.39 6.40 1.69
C THR A 84 11.86 6.05 1.68
N GLY A 85 12.27 5.03 0.92
CA GLY A 85 13.66 4.59 0.79
C GLY A 85 14.22 3.89 2.03
N GLY A 86 13.39 3.60 3.04
CA GLY A 86 13.83 2.94 4.28
C GLY A 86 13.94 1.42 4.19
N THR A 87 13.25 0.80 3.23
CA THR A 87 13.25 -0.65 3.07
C THR A 87 13.47 -1.07 1.62
N PRO A 88 14.15 -2.22 1.39
CA PRO A 88 14.36 -2.72 0.03
C PRO A 88 13.02 -3.12 -0.62
N ASN A 89 12.95 -2.97 -1.94
CA ASN A 89 11.82 -3.41 -2.73
C ASN A 89 11.62 -4.93 -2.57
N ARG A 90 10.38 -5.35 -2.36
CA ARG A 90 10.03 -6.76 -2.17
C ARG A 90 9.19 -7.24 -3.35
N VAL A 91 9.55 -8.42 -3.88
CA VAL A 91 8.86 -9.04 -5.00
C VAL A 91 8.13 -10.27 -4.52
N ILE A 92 6.82 -10.32 -4.75
CA ILE A 92 5.94 -11.40 -4.34
C ILE A 92 5.35 -12.06 -5.60
N ALA A 93 5.55 -13.35 -5.74
CA ALA A 93 5.02 -14.14 -6.84
C ALA A 93 3.65 -14.76 -6.48
N ASN A 94 2.92 -15.20 -7.49
CA ASN A 94 1.66 -15.95 -7.36
C ASN A 94 0.51 -15.19 -6.68
N VAL A 95 0.51 -13.87 -6.76
CA VAL A 95 -0.60 -13.05 -6.25
C VAL A 95 -1.76 -13.10 -7.26
N PRO A 96 -3.03 -13.27 -6.83
CA PRO A 96 -4.18 -13.20 -7.72
C PRO A 96 -4.24 -11.86 -8.46
N PHE A 97 -4.54 -11.90 -9.76
CA PHE A 97 -4.56 -10.71 -10.60
C PHE A 97 -5.48 -9.60 -10.05
N GLY A 98 -6.67 -9.96 -9.56
CA GLY A 98 -7.60 -8.97 -9.00
C GLY A 98 -7.03 -8.20 -7.83
N MET A 99 -6.32 -8.87 -6.92
CA MET A 99 -5.68 -8.21 -5.77
C MET A 99 -4.49 -7.35 -6.20
N ALA A 100 -3.69 -7.84 -7.14
CA ALA A 100 -2.58 -7.09 -7.71
C ALA A 100 -3.05 -5.83 -8.45
N ALA A 101 -4.13 -5.96 -9.24
CA ALA A 101 -4.70 -4.85 -9.99
C ALA A 101 -5.31 -3.79 -9.05
N LEU A 102 -6.10 -4.19 -8.06
CA LEU A 102 -6.67 -3.27 -7.08
C LEU A 102 -5.58 -2.57 -6.26
N GLY A 103 -4.62 -3.33 -5.74
CA GLY A 103 -3.50 -2.78 -4.98
C GLY A 103 -2.64 -1.83 -5.82
N GLY A 104 -2.31 -2.23 -7.06
CA GLY A 104 -1.55 -1.41 -7.99
C GLY A 104 -2.27 -0.13 -8.38
N LEU A 105 -3.54 -0.22 -8.77
CA LEU A 105 -4.33 0.95 -9.17
C LEU A 105 -4.52 1.94 -8.00
N THR A 106 -4.92 1.46 -6.84
CA THR A 106 -5.14 2.33 -5.67
C THR A 106 -3.85 2.99 -5.21
N SER A 107 -2.74 2.25 -5.17
CA SER A 107 -1.44 2.80 -4.77
C SER A 107 -0.88 3.77 -5.82
N THR A 108 -1.09 3.51 -7.11
CA THR A 108 -0.68 4.42 -8.19
C THR A 108 -1.45 5.74 -8.11
N ILE A 109 -2.77 5.68 -7.92
CA ILE A 109 -3.59 6.90 -7.73
C ILE A 109 -3.09 7.67 -6.51
N GLY A 110 -2.87 7.00 -5.37
CA GLY A 110 -2.34 7.62 -4.16
C GLY A 110 -0.97 8.28 -4.39
N ASN A 111 -0.05 7.58 -5.04
CA ASN A 111 1.27 8.11 -5.37
C ASN A 111 1.19 9.33 -6.31
N THR A 112 0.34 9.27 -7.34
CA THR A 112 0.16 10.40 -8.28
C THR A 112 -0.41 11.63 -7.57
N ILE A 113 -1.39 11.45 -6.68
CA ILE A 113 -1.93 12.55 -5.86
C ILE A 113 -0.82 13.13 -4.98
N THR A 114 -0.02 12.30 -4.34
CA THR A 114 1.12 12.75 -3.52
C THR A 114 2.11 13.56 -4.35
N GLU A 115 2.49 13.10 -5.54
CA GLU A 115 3.40 13.82 -6.45
C GLU A 115 2.82 15.16 -6.92
N LEU A 116 1.52 15.23 -7.16
CA LEU A 116 0.84 16.49 -7.50
C LEU A 116 0.90 17.50 -6.35
N PHE A 117 0.65 17.05 -5.12
CA PHE A 117 0.82 17.90 -3.94
C PHE A 117 2.27 18.37 -3.76
N GLU A 118 3.23 17.49 -3.92
CA GLU A 118 4.66 17.82 -3.86
C GLU A 118 5.02 18.90 -4.88
N THR A 119 4.54 18.76 -6.12
CA THR A 119 4.74 19.74 -7.18
C THR A 119 4.11 21.09 -6.86
N ALA A 120 2.90 21.09 -6.27
CA ALA A 120 2.22 22.32 -5.88
C ALA A 120 2.98 23.08 -4.79
N PHE A 121 3.58 22.39 -3.84
CA PHE A 121 4.38 23.02 -2.78
C PHE A 121 5.77 23.51 -3.25
N GLN A 122 6.28 22.98 -4.36
CA GLN A 122 7.55 23.46 -4.95
C GLN A 122 7.43 24.83 -5.60
N THR A 123 6.25 25.21 -6.03
CA THR A 123 6.01 26.46 -6.77
C THR A 123 5.89 27.71 -5.86
N LEU A 124 6.10 27.58 -4.56
CA LEU A 124 6.12 28.73 -3.65
C LEU A 124 7.45 29.52 -3.83
N PRO A 125 7.46 30.63 -4.58
CA PRO A 125 8.64 31.47 -4.71
C PRO A 125 8.81 32.28 -3.43
N GLY A 126 9.94 32.12 -2.76
CA GLY A 126 10.26 32.91 -1.59
C GLY A 126 11.72 32.75 -1.16
N PRO A 127 12.24 33.68 -0.34
CA PRO A 127 13.59 33.57 0.24
C PRO A 127 13.75 32.37 1.17
N ALA A 128 12.69 31.61 1.37
CA ALA A 128 12.64 30.33 2.11
C ALA A 128 12.71 29.10 1.18
N SER A 129 13.24 29.26 -0.05
CA SER A 129 13.53 28.09 -0.88
C SER A 129 14.54 27.21 -0.14
N LEU A 130 14.10 26.01 0.26
CA LEU A 130 14.97 25.01 0.86
C LEU A 130 16.14 24.69 -0.10
N PRO A 131 17.36 24.51 0.42
CA PRO A 131 18.46 24.04 -0.41
C PRO A 131 18.04 22.84 -1.25
N GLY A 132 18.56 22.72 -2.48
CA GLY A 132 18.14 21.67 -3.44
C GLY A 132 18.22 20.24 -2.88
N GLU A 133 19.09 20.00 -1.89
CA GLU A 133 19.21 18.72 -1.18
C GLU A 133 18.01 18.42 -0.25
N LEU A 134 17.30 19.46 0.17
CA LEU A 134 16.11 19.39 1.04
C LEU A 134 14.81 19.59 0.23
N SER A 135 14.91 19.65 -1.09
CA SER A 135 13.75 19.89 -1.95
C SER A 135 12.78 18.71 -1.91
N TYR A 136 11.49 19.01 -2.03
CA TYR A 136 10.44 18.01 -2.18
C TYR A 136 10.70 17.04 -3.35
N GLN A 137 11.38 17.46 -4.40
CA GLN A 137 11.73 16.62 -5.55
C GLN A 137 12.59 15.41 -5.19
N GLN A 138 13.46 15.55 -4.19
CA GLN A 138 14.34 14.46 -3.77
C GLN A 138 13.81 13.67 -2.58
N ASN A 139 13.07 14.32 -1.68
CA ASN A 139 12.67 13.73 -0.40
C ASN A 139 11.14 13.51 -0.25
N GLY A 140 10.32 14.16 -1.07
CA GLY A 140 8.87 14.03 -1.06
C GLY A 140 8.18 14.60 0.18
N LEU A 141 6.86 14.40 0.25
CA LEU A 141 6.05 14.79 1.42
C LEU A 141 6.50 14.11 2.72
N MET A 142 7.23 13.02 2.62
CA MET A 142 7.74 12.28 3.78
C MET A 142 9.06 12.85 4.32
N PHE A 143 9.52 14.00 3.80
CA PHE A 143 10.76 14.65 4.26
C PHE A 143 10.79 14.84 5.78
N GLY A 144 9.71 15.38 6.37
CA GLY A 144 9.63 15.56 7.81
C GLY A 144 9.70 14.24 8.59
N SER A 145 9.07 13.20 8.10
CA SER A 145 9.11 11.86 8.70
C SER A 145 10.51 11.24 8.61
N ARG A 146 11.19 11.40 7.46
CA ARG A 146 12.57 10.94 7.28
C ARG A 146 13.54 11.70 8.18
N LEU A 147 13.38 13.01 8.27
CA LEU A 147 14.20 13.84 9.14
C LEU A 147 14.09 13.42 10.61
N ILE A 148 12.86 13.14 11.09
CA ILE A 148 12.64 12.65 12.46
C ILE A 148 13.28 11.27 12.65
N GLN A 149 13.21 10.40 11.66
CA GLN A 149 13.81 9.07 11.73
C GLN A 149 15.32 9.13 11.73
N GLU A 150 15.92 9.94 10.88
CA GLU A 150 17.37 10.17 10.85
C GLU A 150 17.87 10.81 12.15
N THR A 151 17.15 11.82 12.65
CA THR A 151 17.53 12.45 13.94
C THR A 151 17.45 11.50 15.13
N ARG A 152 16.54 10.52 15.12
CA ARG A 152 16.48 9.47 16.16
C ARG A 152 17.67 8.50 16.10
N SER A 153 18.25 8.31 14.94
CA SER A 153 19.41 7.43 14.73
C SER A 153 20.75 8.10 14.98
N ILE A 154 20.77 9.44 15.06
CA ILE A 154 21.99 10.20 15.32
C ILE A 154 22.41 9.97 16.78
N SER A 155 23.52 9.28 16.93
CA SER A 155 24.23 9.20 18.21
C SER A 155 25.24 10.34 18.25
N ILE A 156 25.13 11.23 19.23
CA ILE A 156 26.08 12.32 19.42
C ILE A 156 27.22 11.77 20.32
N PRO A 157 28.39 11.45 19.75
CA PRO A 157 29.47 10.82 20.52
C PRO A 157 30.22 11.78 21.44
N ASP A 158 30.06 13.11 21.23
CA ASP A 158 30.72 14.10 22.04
C ASP A 158 29.80 14.56 23.18
N PRO A 159 30.20 14.28 24.45
CA PRO A 159 29.42 14.67 25.63
C PRO A 159 29.28 16.19 25.79
N GLY A 160 30.22 16.99 25.26
CA GLY A 160 30.16 18.45 25.30
C GLY A 160 29.03 18.97 24.44
N VAL A 161 28.96 18.53 23.19
CA VAL A 161 27.93 18.90 22.23
C VAL A 161 26.56 18.42 22.71
N LEU A 162 26.46 17.23 23.28
CA LEU A 162 25.21 16.71 23.84
C LEU A 162 24.71 17.61 24.99
N ASN A 163 25.62 18.05 25.87
CA ASN A 163 25.28 18.90 27.01
C ASN A 163 24.83 20.31 26.54
N ASP A 164 25.47 20.86 25.52
CA ASP A 164 25.10 22.13 24.92
C ASP A 164 23.71 22.08 24.26
N ILE A 165 23.38 20.98 23.57
CA ILE A 165 22.05 20.76 22.99
C ILE A 165 21.00 20.61 24.08
N ILE A 166 21.27 19.88 25.17
CA ILE A 166 20.36 19.73 26.30
C ILE A 166 20.12 21.08 26.96
N ASN A 167 21.17 21.86 27.19
CA ASN A 167 21.07 23.20 27.75
C ASN A 167 20.28 24.14 26.86
N PHE A 168 20.50 24.09 25.54
CA PHE A 168 19.73 24.86 24.56
C PHE A 168 18.25 24.48 24.61
N ALA A 169 17.93 23.16 24.57
CA ALA A 169 16.56 22.69 24.64
C ALA A 169 15.86 23.09 25.93
N ASN A 170 16.55 23.01 27.07
CA ASN A 170 15.98 23.38 28.37
C ASN A 170 15.79 24.89 28.53
N ASN A 171 16.72 25.71 28.03
CA ASN A 171 16.69 27.15 28.27
C ASN A 171 15.97 27.96 27.19
N CYS A 172 15.87 27.40 25.95
CA CYS A 172 15.29 28.14 24.82
C CYS A 172 13.96 27.57 24.31
N THR A 173 13.73 26.25 24.49
CA THR A 173 12.50 25.64 23.96
C THR A 173 11.49 25.25 25.04
N ALA A 174 11.93 24.86 26.21
CA ALA A 174 11.01 24.45 27.28
C ALA A 174 10.27 25.64 27.92
N TYR A 175 10.87 26.84 27.92
CA TYR A 175 10.22 28.04 28.43
C TYR A 175 9.18 28.64 27.46
N ASP A 176 9.40 28.54 26.14
CA ASP A 176 8.47 29.06 25.13
C ASP A 176 7.20 28.18 24.96
N ILE A 177 7.21 26.96 25.48
CA ILE A 177 6.05 26.06 25.42
C ILE A 177 5.18 26.17 26.70
N ALA A 178 5.72 26.76 27.77
CA ALA A 178 5.04 26.86 29.07
C ALA A 178 4.24 28.16 29.29
N ASP A 179 4.38 29.14 28.39
CA ASP A 179 3.56 30.37 28.30
C ASP A 179 2.51 30.24 27.17
#